data_6ea0b3e12dc20aa7bba071eec8c4b442
#
_entry.id   6ea0b3e12dc20aa7bba071eec8c4b442
#
_cell.length_a   1.000
_cell.length_b   1.000
_cell.length_c   1.000
_cell.angle_alpha   90.00
_cell.angle_beta   90.00
_cell.angle_gamma   90.00
#
_symmetry.space_group_name_H-M   'P 1'
#
loop_
_entity.id
_entity.type
_entity.pdbx_description
1 polymer ?
#
loop_
_entity_poly.entity_id
_entity_poly.type
_entity_poly.pdbx_seq_one_letter_code
_entity_poly.pdbx_strand_id
1 'polypeptide(L)'
;VAELDLGPDLNTADRDELAALVRDIAVVHGKVTLSSGKEADYYVDLRRATLHHRAGALIGRLVRQLTSDWDYAGVGGLTLGADPVATAVMHAPGRPIDAFVVRKSVKTHGMQRLIEGFDVVGQKVLVVEDTSTSGGSALTAVHAVRQAGGEVIGVATVVDRDTGAAEAIRAEGVPYRYVLGLADLGLAGS
;
A
#
# COMPACT_ATOMS: atom_id res chain seq x y z
N VAL A 1 21.76 12.90 2.09
CA VAL A 1 20.47 12.51 2.64
C VAL A 1 19.45 12.91 1.59
N ALA A 2 18.85 11.94 0.89
CA ALA A 2 17.79 12.24 -0.06
C ALA A 2 16.61 12.81 0.73
N GLU A 3 16.12 13.97 0.30
CA GLU A 3 14.94 14.62 0.87
C GLU A 3 13.75 13.66 0.81
N LEU A 4 13.09 13.45 1.94
CA LEU A 4 11.89 12.63 2.01
C LEU A 4 10.82 13.28 1.12
N ASP A 5 10.48 12.63 0.00
CA ASP A 5 9.31 13.02 -0.79
C ASP A 5 8.04 12.66 -0.01
N LEU A 6 7.50 13.63 0.71
CA LEU A 6 6.28 13.48 1.51
C LEU A 6 5.00 13.60 0.66
N GLY A 7 5.15 13.98 -0.62
CA GLY A 7 4.01 14.21 -1.51
C GLY A 7 3.16 15.42 -1.14
N PRO A 8 2.00 15.57 -1.79
CA PRO A 8 1.03 16.60 -1.48
C PRO A 8 0.46 16.52 -0.06
N ASP A 9 0.07 17.65 0.51
CA ASP A 9 -0.55 17.72 1.83
C ASP A 9 -1.86 16.92 1.87
N LEU A 10 -2.00 16.07 2.88
CA LEU A 10 -3.20 15.28 3.12
C LEU A 10 -4.23 16.08 3.93
N ASN A 11 -5.51 15.80 3.70
CA ASN A 11 -6.57 16.31 4.55
C ASN A 11 -6.37 15.83 5.99
N THR A 12 -6.07 16.75 6.89
CA THR A 12 -5.73 16.46 8.30
C THR A 12 -6.87 15.74 9.02
N ALA A 13 -8.13 16.18 8.82
CA ALA A 13 -9.28 15.58 9.48
C ALA A 13 -9.50 14.12 9.05
N ASP A 14 -9.40 13.85 7.74
CA ASP A 14 -9.51 12.48 7.19
C ASP A 14 -8.35 11.59 7.69
N ARG A 15 -7.14 12.16 7.76
CA ARG A 15 -5.94 11.44 8.24
C ARG A 15 -6.03 11.11 9.73
N ASP A 16 -6.46 12.06 10.55
CA ASP A 16 -6.63 11.87 12.00
C ASP A 16 -7.74 10.84 12.30
N GLU A 17 -8.84 10.90 11.55
CA GLU A 17 -9.93 9.92 11.65
C GLU A 17 -9.44 8.53 11.24
N LEU A 18 -8.69 8.39 10.16
CA LEU A 18 -8.13 7.11 9.75
C LEU A 18 -7.17 6.57 10.82
N ALA A 19 -6.29 7.41 11.36
CA ALA A 19 -5.36 7.00 12.42
C ALA A 19 -6.09 6.49 13.67
N ALA A 20 -7.17 7.17 14.09
CA ALA A 20 -8.02 6.72 15.20
C ALA A 20 -8.65 5.35 14.90
N LEU A 21 -9.27 5.18 13.72
CA LEU A 21 -9.87 3.91 13.34
C LEU A 21 -8.84 2.78 13.27
N VAL A 22 -7.66 3.02 12.71
CA VAL A 22 -6.60 2.01 12.66
C VAL A 22 -6.17 1.59 14.07
N ARG A 23 -5.99 2.54 14.99
CA ARG A 23 -5.69 2.22 16.41
C ARG A 23 -6.75 1.34 17.03
N ASP A 24 -8.02 1.68 16.81
CA ASP A 24 -9.14 1.01 17.47
C ASP A 24 -9.40 -0.41 16.94
N ILE A 25 -9.29 -0.61 15.64
CA ILE A 25 -9.74 -1.85 15.00
C ILE A 25 -8.62 -2.73 14.43
N ALA A 26 -7.45 -2.18 14.15
CA ALA A 26 -6.36 -2.90 13.49
C ALA A 26 -5.17 -3.19 14.42
N VAL A 27 -4.96 -2.38 15.47
CA VAL A 27 -3.90 -2.63 16.46
C VAL A 27 -4.40 -3.65 17.47
N VAL A 28 -3.74 -4.80 17.52
CA VAL A 28 -4.03 -5.87 18.48
C VAL A 28 -2.89 -5.89 19.49
N HIS A 29 -3.19 -5.56 20.74
CA HIS A 29 -2.23 -5.61 21.86
C HIS A 29 -2.12 -7.04 22.39
N GLY A 30 -0.90 -7.47 22.69
CA GLY A 30 -0.59 -8.78 23.25
C GLY A 30 0.71 -9.33 22.67
N LYS A 31 1.33 -10.27 23.38
CA LYS A 31 2.55 -10.93 22.90
C LYS A 31 2.27 -11.69 21.61
N VAL A 32 2.92 -11.30 20.55
CA VAL A 32 2.80 -11.90 19.21
C VAL A 32 4.19 -12.25 18.71
N THR A 33 4.36 -13.48 18.21
CA THR A 33 5.58 -13.84 17.50
C THR A 33 5.45 -13.41 16.04
N LEU A 34 6.30 -12.48 15.62
CA LEU A 34 6.36 -11.99 14.24
C LEU A 34 6.92 -13.08 13.31
N SER A 35 6.71 -12.92 12.01
CA SER A 35 7.27 -13.83 10.98
C SER A 35 8.81 -13.90 11.02
N SER A 36 9.48 -12.90 11.59
CA SER A 36 10.91 -12.88 11.87
C SER A 36 11.35 -13.71 13.08
N GLY A 37 10.39 -14.30 13.84
CA GLY A 37 10.64 -15.01 15.09
C GLY A 37 10.81 -14.10 16.31
N LYS A 38 10.75 -12.78 16.16
CA LYS A 38 10.82 -11.82 17.27
C LYS A 38 9.47 -11.69 17.96
N GLU A 39 9.48 -11.55 19.29
CA GLU A 39 8.29 -11.18 20.06
C GLU A 39 8.03 -9.68 19.95
N ALA A 40 6.76 -9.31 19.81
CA ALA A 40 6.27 -7.94 19.87
C ALA A 40 5.06 -7.87 20.79
N ASP A 41 4.87 -6.72 21.44
CA ASP A 41 3.76 -6.49 22.35
C ASP A 41 2.48 -6.05 21.63
N TYR A 42 2.54 -5.89 20.32
CA TYR A 42 1.39 -5.59 19.46
C TYR A 42 1.57 -6.15 18.05
N TYR A 43 0.46 -6.34 17.36
CA TYR A 43 0.39 -6.65 15.94
C TYR A 43 -0.57 -5.69 15.23
N VAL A 44 -0.22 -5.24 14.03
CA VAL A 44 -1.11 -4.42 13.20
C VAL A 44 -1.69 -5.29 12.09
N ASP A 45 -2.95 -5.68 12.23
CA ASP A 45 -3.72 -6.35 11.15
C ASP A 45 -4.51 -5.29 10.37
N LEU A 46 -3.85 -4.64 9.42
CA LEU A 46 -4.45 -3.55 8.68
C LEU A 46 -5.62 -3.98 7.78
N ARG A 47 -5.75 -5.27 7.45
CA ARG A 47 -6.91 -5.80 6.70
C ARG A 47 -8.23 -5.54 7.43
N ARG A 48 -8.22 -5.46 8.76
CA ARG A 48 -9.39 -5.06 9.55
C ARG A 48 -9.82 -3.62 9.26
N ALA A 49 -8.88 -2.73 8.93
CA ALA A 49 -9.16 -1.35 8.55
C ALA A 49 -9.46 -1.23 7.04
N THR A 50 -8.66 -1.87 6.18
CA THR A 50 -8.86 -1.76 4.72
C THR A 50 -10.20 -2.35 4.26
N LEU A 51 -10.74 -3.32 4.99
CA LEU A 51 -12.05 -3.93 4.74
C LEU A 51 -13.18 -3.32 5.59
N HIS A 52 -12.90 -2.28 6.39
CA HIS A 52 -13.91 -1.58 7.17
C HIS A 52 -14.57 -0.48 6.33
N HIS A 53 -15.91 -0.39 6.35
CA HIS A 53 -16.70 0.51 5.51
C HIS A 53 -16.27 1.98 5.57
N ARG A 54 -15.90 2.47 6.75
CA ARG A 54 -15.46 3.86 6.96
C ARG A 54 -13.98 4.04 6.65
N ALA A 55 -13.11 3.19 7.23
CA ALA A 55 -11.67 3.30 7.06
C ALA A 55 -11.25 3.03 5.61
N GLY A 56 -11.85 2.07 4.91
CA GLY A 56 -11.58 1.81 3.50
C GLY A 56 -11.88 3.03 2.61
N ALA A 57 -12.99 3.73 2.86
CA ALA A 57 -13.33 4.95 2.13
C ALA A 57 -12.31 6.09 2.38
N LEU A 58 -11.83 6.25 3.63
CA LEU A 58 -10.78 7.21 3.98
C LEU A 58 -9.46 6.86 3.30
N ILE A 59 -9.06 5.59 3.31
CA ILE A 59 -7.85 5.09 2.66
C ILE A 59 -7.87 5.45 1.17
N GLY A 60 -8.96 5.19 0.47
CA GLY A 60 -9.07 5.50 -0.95
C GLY A 60 -8.86 6.99 -1.24
N ARG A 61 -9.51 7.87 -0.47
CA ARG A 61 -9.36 9.33 -0.62
C ARG A 61 -7.94 9.81 -0.31
N LEU A 62 -7.37 9.35 0.80
CA LEU A 62 -6.04 9.78 1.25
C LEU A 62 -4.94 9.31 0.30
N VAL A 63 -4.99 8.07 -0.21
CA VAL A 63 -4.04 7.59 -1.21
C VAL A 63 -4.16 8.39 -2.50
N ARG A 64 -5.39 8.73 -2.95
CA ARG A 64 -5.60 9.62 -4.10
C ARG A 64 -4.99 11.01 -3.90
N GLN A 65 -5.14 11.60 -2.72
CA GLN A 65 -4.51 12.88 -2.39
C GLN A 65 -2.98 12.76 -2.39
N LEU A 66 -2.45 11.74 -1.71
CA LEU A 66 -1.02 11.48 -1.57
C LEU A 66 -0.31 11.34 -2.93
N THR A 67 -1.02 10.86 -3.93
CA THR A 67 -0.49 10.56 -5.27
C THR A 67 -1.10 11.45 -6.36
N SER A 68 -1.67 12.59 -5.98
CA SER A 68 -2.40 13.47 -6.91
C SER A 68 -1.54 14.12 -7.98
N ASP A 69 -0.24 14.28 -7.73
CA ASP A 69 0.78 14.75 -8.65
C ASP A 69 1.40 13.63 -9.53
N TRP A 70 1.02 12.38 -9.32
CA TRP A 70 1.45 11.26 -10.15
C TRP A 70 0.42 10.91 -11.23
N ASP A 71 0.91 10.69 -12.45
CA ASP A 71 0.07 10.29 -13.58
C ASP A 71 0.12 8.77 -13.77
N TYR A 72 -0.99 8.07 -13.49
CA TYR A 72 -1.14 6.62 -13.63
C TYR A 72 -2.56 6.26 -14.07
N ALA A 73 -2.71 5.20 -14.86
CA ALA A 73 -3.98 4.71 -15.38
C ALA A 73 -4.52 3.53 -14.57
N GLY A 74 -3.65 2.80 -13.86
CA GLY A 74 -4.02 1.62 -13.09
C GLY A 74 -3.43 1.65 -11.68
N VAL A 75 -4.09 0.99 -10.73
CA VAL A 75 -3.66 0.83 -9.35
C VAL A 75 -3.77 -0.62 -8.91
N GLY A 76 -2.77 -1.15 -8.23
CA GLY A 76 -2.81 -2.54 -7.75
C GLY A 76 -1.60 -2.89 -6.91
N GLY A 77 -1.48 -4.16 -6.54
CA GLY A 77 -0.37 -4.64 -5.74
C GLY A 77 -0.45 -6.13 -5.47
N LEU A 78 0.39 -6.61 -4.56
CA LEU A 78 0.45 -8.03 -4.24
C LEU A 78 -0.77 -8.45 -3.41
N THR A 79 -1.49 -9.47 -3.91
CA THR A 79 -2.60 -10.06 -3.15
C THR A 79 -2.08 -10.63 -1.81
N LEU A 80 -2.79 -10.54 -0.71
CA LEU A 80 -4.16 -10.13 -0.43
C LEU A 80 -4.23 -8.69 0.13
N GLY A 81 -3.15 -8.16 0.69
CA GLY A 81 -3.14 -6.88 1.42
C GLY A 81 -3.47 -5.68 0.54
N ALA A 82 -2.93 -5.67 -0.68
CA ALA A 82 -3.13 -4.58 -1.63
C ALA A 82 -4.54 -4.53 -2.25
N ASP A 83 -5.25 -5.66 -2.33
CA ASP A 83 -6.51 -5.74 -3.08
C ASP A 83 -7.57 -4.77 -2.58
N PRO A 84 -7.90 -4.70 -1.27
CA PRO A 84 -8.88 -3.75 -0.77
C PRO A 84 -8.40 -2.29 -0.87
N VAL A 85 -7.08 -2.03 -0.76
CA VAL A 85 -6.51 -0.69 -0.95
C VAL A 85 -6.70 -0.23 -2.40
N ALA A 86 -6.33 -1.06 -3.37
CA ALA A 86 -6.50 -0.77 -4.79
C ALA A 86 -7.97 -0.51 -5.15
N THR A 87 -8.89 -1.33 -4.61
CA THR A 87 -10.33 -1.17 -4.80
C THR A 87 -10.83 0.15 -4.20
N ALA A 88 -10.37 0.50 -3.00
CA ALA A 88 -10.73 1.77 -2.36
C ALA A 88 -10.23 2.98 -3.17
N VAL A 89 -9.01 2.92 -3.68
CA VAL A 89 -8.42 3.97 -4.54
C VAL A 89 -9.17 4.08 -5.86
N MET A 90 -9.52 2.97 -6.50
CA MET A 90 -10.30 2.93 -7.74
C MET A 90 -11.67 3.62 -7.59
N HIS A 91 -12.36 3.38 -6.46
CA HIS A 91 -13.68 3.94 -6.19
C HIS A 91 -13.67 5.35 -5.55
N ALA A 92 -12.51 5.83 -5.10
CA ALA A 92 -12.42 7.17 -4.53
C ALA A 92 -12.67 8.26 -5.59
N PRO A 93 -13.24 9.41 -5.21
CA PRO A 93 -13.47 10.52 -6.13
C PRO A 93 -12.21 10.96 -6.86
N GLY A 94 -12.35 11.28 -8.15
CA GLY A 94 -11.26 11.75 -9.00
C GLY A 94 -11.37 11.22 -10.42
N ARG A 95 -10.27 11.31 -11.18
CA ARG A 95 -10.23 10.75 -12.54
C ARG A 95 -10.44 9.23 -12.52
N PRO A 96 -11.07 8.63 -13.54
CA PRO A 96 -11.21 7.18 -13.63
C PRO A 96 -9.83 6.51 -13.66
N ILE A 97 -9.67 5.47 -12.87
CA ILE A 97 -8.55 4.53 -12.91
C ILE A 97 -9.08 3.13 -12.66
N ASP A 98 -8.43 2.14 -13.26
CA ASP A 98 -8.79 0.74 -13.08
C ASP A 98 -7.85 0.05 -12.08
N ALA A 99 -8.27 -1.11 -11.57
CA ALA A 99 -7.48 -1.87 -10.61
C ALA A 99 -6.92 -3.17 -11.22
N PHE A 100 -5.75 -3.58 -10.72
CA PHE A 100 -5.16 -4.88 -11.00
C PHE A 100 -4.72 -5.58 -9.71
N VAL A 101 -4.54 -6.89 -9.79
CA VAL A 101 -4.06 -7.73 -8.70
C VAL A 101 -2.81 -8.48 -9.16
N VAL A 102 -1.76 -8.44 -8.36
CA VAL A 102 -0.57 -9.27 -8.56
C VAL A 102 -0.69 -10.52 -7.68
N ARG A 103 -0.67 -11.70 -8.30
CA ARG A 103 -0.76 -12.99 -7.60
C ARG A 103 0.60 -13.39 -7.02
N LYS A 104 0.57 -14.15 -5.92
CA LYS A 104 1.79 -14.72 -5.31
C LYS A 104 2.42 -15.82 -6.16
N SER A 105 1.62 -16.48 -7.02
CA SER A 105 2.07 -17.54 -7.90
C SER A 105 1.24 -17.59 -9.18
N VAL A 106 1.85 -18.10 -10.25
CA VAL A 106 1.18 -18.31 -11.54
C VAL A 106 0.12 -19.42 -11.39
N LYS A 107 -1.03 -19.27 -12.09
CA LYS A 107 -2.04 -20.36 -12.17
C LYS A 107 -1.45 -21.58 -12.83
N THR A 108 -1.77 -22.75 -12.28
CA THR A 108 -1.41 -24.06 -12.89
C THR A 108 -2.31 -24.41 -14.07
N HIS A 109 -3.48 -23.77 -14.20
CA HIS A 109 -4.46 -24.01 -15.26
C HIS A 109 -5.00 -22.68 -15.82
N GLY A 110 -5.33 -22.65 -17.11
CA GLY A 110 -5.82 -21.46 -17.82
C GLY A 110 -4.71 -20.54 -18.32
N MET A 111 -5.02 -19.26 -18.55
CA MET A 111 -4.00 -18.26 -18.88
C MET A 111 -3.08 -18.06 -17.67
N GLN A 112 -1.79 -18.41 -17.84
CA GLN A 112 -0.76 -18.36 -16.79
C GLN A 112 -0.32 -16.90 -16.53
N ARG A 113 -1.27 -16.03 -16.17
CA ARG A 113 -0.98 -14.63 -15.87
C ARG A 113 -0.72 -14.46 -14.38
N LEU A 114 0.30 -13.67 -14.08
CA LEU A 114 0.62 -13.25 -12.72
C LEU A 114 -0.21 -12.02 -12.31
N ILE A 115 -0.65 -11.22 -13.27
CA ILE A 115 -1.45 -10.00 -13.08
C ILE A 115 -2.85 -10.23 -13.66
N GLU A 116 -3.87 -9.86 -12.87
CA GLU A 116 -5.30 -9.97 -13.23
C GLU A 116 -5.94 -8.57 -13.14
N GLY A 117 -7.00 -8.34 -13.93
CA GLY A 117 -7.72 -7.07 -13.99
C GLY A 117 -7.20 -6.15 -15.07
N PHE A 118 -6.79 -4.92 -14.71
CA PHE A 118 -6.28 -3.93 -15.66
C PHE A 118 -5.03 -4.45 -16.41
N ASP A 119 -4.99 -4.25 -17.72
CA ASP A 119 -3.82 -4.61 -18.54
C ASP A 119 -2.72 -3.56 -18.35
N VAL A 120 -1.64 -3.97 -17.72
CA VAL A 120 -0.52 -3.07 -17.36
C VAL A 120 0.48 -2.85 -18.50
N VAL A 121 0.38 -3.60 -19.61
CA VAL A 121 1.35 -3.52 -20.73
C VAL A 121 1.38 -2.11 -21.33
N GLY A 122 2.55 -1.46 -21.30
CA GLY A 122 2.74 -0.10 -21.80
C GLY A 122 2.02 0.98 -21.00
N GLN A 123 1.47 0.66 -19.82
CA GLN A 123 0.72 1.59 -18.99
C GLN A 123 1.54 2.05 -17.78
N LYS A 124 1.30 3.29 -17.35
CA LYS A 124 1.78 3.81 -16.07
C LYS A 124 0.85 3.37 -14.96
N VAL A 125 1.39 2.78 -13.91
CA VAL A 125 0.60 2.26 -12.79
C VAL A 125 1.18 2.64 -11.43
N LEU A 126 0.28 2.74 -10.46
CA LEU A 126 0.60 2.88 -9.04
C LEU A 126 0.59 1.51 -8.37
N VAL A 127 1.65 1.17 -7.67
CA VAL A 127 1.65 0.01 -6.77
C VAL A 127 1.22 0.46 -5.37
N VAL A 128 0.30 -0.27 -4.75
CA VAL A 128 -0.17 0.00 -3.39
C VAL A 128 0.07 -1.19 -2.47
N GLU A 129 0.16 -0.90 -1.16
CA GLU A 129 0.27 -1.92 -0.11
C GLU A 129 -0.51 -1.46 1.13
N ASP A 130 -1.02 -2.38 1.92
CA ASP A 130 -1.68 -2.06 3.19
C ASP A 130 -0.65 -1.65 4.25
N THR A 131 0.31 -2.50 4.53
CA THR A 131 1.35 -2.26 5.56
C THR A 131 2.73 -2.62 5.01
N SER A 132 3.67 -1.71 5.15
CA SER A 132 5.05 -1.91 4.72
C SER A 132 5.98 -2.16 5.91
N THR A 133 6.79 -3.21 5.80
CA THR A 133 7.91 -3.51 6.72
C THR A 133 9.24 -3.38 5.98
N SER A 134 9.67 -4.43 5.30
CA SER A 134 10.88 -4.44 4.47
C SER A 134 10.65 -4.01 3.02
N GLY A 135 9.39 -3.76 2.61
CA GLY A 135 9.03 -3.46 1.23
C GLY A 135 8.94 -4.68 0.29
N GLY A 136 9.17 -5.89 0.79
CA GLY A 136 9.25 -7.09 -0.05
C GLY A 136 7.99 -7.38 -0.87
N SER A 137 6.80 -7.20 -0.29
CA SER A 137 5.52 -7.38 -1.02
C SER A 137 5.36 -6.36 -2.14
N ALA A 138 5.61 -5.09 -1.84
CA ALA A 138 5.54 -4.02 -2.83
C ALA A 138 6.55 -4.24 -3.96
N LEU A 139 7.79 -4.61 -3.64
CA LEU A 139 8.82 -4.91 -4.64
C LEU A 139 8.47 -6.12 -5.51
N THR A 140 7.84 -7.16 -4.93
CA THR A 140 7.32 -8.28 -5.71
C THR A 140 6.31 -7.80 -6.76
N ALA A 141 5.41 -6.89 -6.39
CA ALA A 141 4.45 -6.32 -7.32
C ALA A 141 5.13 -5.42 -8.36
N VAL A 142 6.09 -4.58 -7.96
CA VAL A 142 6.89 -3.74 -8.87
C VAL A 142 7.58 -4.59 -9.94
N HIS A 143 8.25 -5.65 -9.54
CA HIS A 143 8.96 -6.54 -10.47
C HIS A 143 7.98 -7.26 -11.41
N ALA A 144 6.83 -7.74 -10.90
CA ALA A 144 5.81 -8.38 -11.72
C ALA A 144 5.25 -7.43 -12.79
N VAL A 145 4.95 -6.18 -12.43
CA VAL A 145 4.47 -5.16 -13.37
C VAL A 145 5.53 -4.85 -14.43
N ARG A 146 6.78 -4.62 -14.02
CA ARG A 146 7.90 -4.36 -14.96
C ARG A 146 8.12 -5.53 -15.91
N GLN A 147 8.08 -6.77 -15.39
CA GLN A 147 8.21 -7.98 -16.22
C GLN A 147 7.07 -8.13 -17.23
N ALA A 148 5.87 -7.67 -16.87
CA ALA A 148 4.72 -7.64 -17.78
C ALA A 148 4.77 -6.48 -18.78
N GLY A 149 5.77 -5.58 -18.73
CA GLY A 149 5.91 -4.45 -19.63
C GLY A 149 5.17 -3.19 -19.18
N GLY A 150 4.76 -3.09 -17.91
CA GLY A 150 4.20 -1.88 -17.31
C GLY A 150 5.27 -0.97 -16.71
N GLU A 151 4.94 0.30 -16.55
CA GLU A 151 5.77 1.31 -15.88
C GLU A 151 5.22 1.59 -14.48
N VAL A 152 5.98 1.28 -13.43
CA VAL A 152 5.62 1.63 -12.05
C VAL A 152 6.12 3.04 -11.77
N ILE A 153 5.19 3.99 -11.55
CA ILE A 153 5.53 5.41 -11.32
C ILE A 153 5.73 5.72 -9.83
N GLY A 154 5.29 4.85 -8.94
CA GLY A 154 5.47 4.99 -7.50
C GLY A 154 4.84 3.85 -6.71
N VAL A 155 5.17 3.80 -5.44
CA VAL A 155 4.56 2.93 -4.44
C VAL A 155 3.92 3.78 -3.36
N ALA A 156 2.67 3.50 -3.00
CA ALA A 156 1.96 4.14 -1.90
C ALA A 156 1.48 3.09 -0.88
N THR A 157 1.85 3.28 0.38
CA THR A 157 1.49 2.37 1.48
C THR A 157 0.55 3.07 2.45
N VAL A 158 -0.42 2.36 3.02
CA VAL A 158 -1.32 2.95 4.01
C VAL A 158 -0.60 3.17 5.33
N VAL A 159 0.08 2.15 5.86
CA VAL A 159 0.88 2.27 7.09
C VAL A 159 2.32 1.84 6.84
N ASP A 160 3.27 2.77 7.03
CA ASP A 160 4.69 2.44 7.05
C ASP A 160 5.14 2.16 8.49
N ARG A 161 5.81 1.03 8.70
CA ARG A 161 6.34 0.60 9.99
C ARG A 161 7.78 1.04 10.25
N ASP A 162 8.34 1.88 9.38
CA ASP A 162 9.71 2.44 9.49
C ASP A 162 10.79 1.35 9.73
N THR A 163 10.72 0.27 8.96
CA THR A 163 11.62 -0.88 9.07
C THR A 163 12.40 -1.16 7.78
N GLY A 164 12.66 -0.12 6.98
CA GLY A 164 13.54 -0.14 5.81
C GLY A 164 12.83 -0.27 4.45
N ALA A 165 11.48 -0.21 4.41
CA ALA A 165 10.75 -0.30 3.15
C ALA A 165 11.04 0.87 2.20
N ALA A 166 11.10 2.08 2.75
CA ALA A 166 11.34 3.29 1.98
C ALA A 166 12.69 3.24 1.25
N GLU A 167 13.73 2.81 1.95
CA GLU A 167 15.09 2.65 1.40
C GLU A 167 15.12 1.56 0.33
N ALA A 168 14.52 0.40 0.61
CA ALA A 168 14.51 -0.72 -0.32
C ALA A 168 13.78 -0.38 -1.63
N ILE A 169 12.62 0.29 -1.55
CA ILE A 169 11.82 0.67 -2.71
C ILE A 169 12.53 1.78 -3.53
N ARG A 170 13.09 2.78 -2.85
CA ARG A 170 13.86 3.84 -3.51
C ARG A 170 15.15 3.35 -4.18
N ALA A 171 15.79 2.32 -3.61
CA ALA A 171 16.96 1.68 -4.21
C ALA A 171 16.64 1.05 -5.59
N GLU A 172 15.39 0.64 -5.81
CA GLU A 172 14.87 0.18 -7.10
C GLU A 172 14.49 1.32 -8.06
N GLY A 173 14.76 2.57 -7.69
CA GLY A 173 14.44 3.76 -8.48
C GLY A 173 12.94 4.09 -8.51
N VAL A 174 12.17 3.66 -7.52
CA VAL A 174 10.73 3.89 -7.43
C VAL A 174 10.43 4.88 -6.31
N PRO A 175 9.70 5.99 -6.57
CA PRO A 175 9.21 6.89 -5.54
C PRO A 175 8.32 6.14 -4.52
N TYR A 176 8.47 6.49 -3.23
CA TYR A 176 7.72 5.86 -2.15
C TYR A 176 7.10 6.89 -1.23
N ARG A 177 5.81 6.74 -0.95
CA ARG A 177 5.01 7.56 -0.02
C ARG A 177 4.12 6.70 0.85
N TYR A 178 3.70 7.22 2.01
CA TYR A 178 2.76 6.53 2.91
C TYR A 178 1.78 7.51 3.56
N VAL A 179 0.62 7.00 3.96
CA VAL A 179 -0.45 7.81 4.59
C VAL A 179 -0.19 8.00 6.07
N LEU A 180 0.14 6.92 6.80
CA LEU A 180 0.37 6.91 8.25
C LEU A 180 1.71 6.23 8.57
N GLY A 181 2.44 6.80 9.53
CA GLY A 181 3.58 6.16 10.17
C GLY A 181 3.23 5.62 11.57
N LEU A 182 4.17 4.94 12.22
CA LEU A 182 3.97 4.41 13.58
C LEU A 182 3.69 5.50 14.61
N ALA A 183 4.26 6.70 14.44
CA ALA A 183 4.00 7.85 15.32
C ALA A 183 2.52 8.26 15.32
N ASP A 184 1.86 8.23 14.16
CA ASP A 184 0.42 8.54 14.02
C ASP A 184 -0.46 7.54 14.77
N LEU A 185 0.04 6.32 14.95
CA LEU A 185 -0.64 5.25 15.66
C LEU A 185 -0.29 5.18 17.16
N GLY A 186 0.60 6.07 17.65
CA GLY A 186 1.10 6.01 19.03
C GLY A 186 2.01 4.82 19.31
N LEU A 187 2.61 4.23 18.28
CA LEU A 187 3.43 3.01 18.35
C LEU A 187 4.93 3.30 18.11
N ALA A 188 5.33 4.57 18.01
CA ALA A 188 6.72 4.94 17.85
C ALA A 188 7.53 4.63 19.12
N GLY A 189 8.62 3.87 18.99
CA GLY A 189 9.52 3.55 20.12
C GLY A 189 9.08 2.38 20.99
N SER A 190 8.12 1.57 20.55
CA SER A 190 7.70 0.33 21.21
C SER A 190 8.33 -0.92 20.59
#